data_cdde8c5677b91a42bf3a0a372c84ef2d
#
_entry.id   cdde8c5677b91a42bf3a0a372c84ef2d
#
_cell.length_a   1.000
_cell.length_b   1.000
_cell.length_c   1.000
_cell.angle_alpha   90.00
_cell.angle_beta   90.00
_cell.angle_gamma   90.00
#
_symmetry.space_group_name_H-M   'P 1'
#
loop_
_entity.id
_entity.type
_entity.pdbx_description
1 polymer ?
#
loop_
_entity_poly.entity_id
_entity_poly.type
_entity_poly.pdbx_seq_one_letter_code
_entity_poly.pdbx_strand_id
1 'polypeptide(L)'
;GIMNYSGTGYFDKKTVSSECSVNNSGAWAGYRYPFPIMRLGDLYLLYAEAVNECLPNDNSLSDEISIEYVDKIRMRAGLKGIKETWDTYAMSQFKSKYETKAGMRDIIRRERLIELAFEGQTYYDKRRWKLMTTYMNEPVQGWYVEGIEAEEYYTVTTLFKPQFGAKDYLYPIRESDILGNPNLIQNPGW
;
A
#
# COMPACT_ATOMS: atom_id res chain seq x y z
N GLY A 1 19.02 24.55 -11.54
CA GLY A 1 19.47 23.56 -10.57
C GLY A 1 18.49 22.39 -10.57
N ILE A 2 19.01 21.20 -10.78
CA ILE A 2 18.20 19.99 -10.70
C ILE A 2 17.84 19.81 -9.23
N MET A 3 16.56 19.85 -8.93
CA MET A 3 16.07 19.67 -7.57
C MET A 3 16.11 18.16 -7.23
N ASN A 4 17.09 17.77 -6.45
CA ASN A 4 17.28 16.39 -5.97
C ASN A 4 16.61 16.18 -4.59
N TYR A 5 15.36 16.62 -4.44
CA TYR A 5 14.61 16.39 -3.22
C TYR A 5 13.27 15.68 -3.48
N SER A 6 12.77 15.00 -2.48
CA SER A 6 11.44 14.44 -2.50
C SER A 6 10.40 15.57 -2.33
N GLY A 7 9.37 15.59 -3.18
CA GLY A 7 8.28 16.57 -3.05
C GLY A 7 7.49 16.45 -1.73
N THR A 8 7.55 15.30 -1.07
CA THR A 8 6.91 15.06 0.23
C THR A 8 7.83 15.19 1.43
N GLY A 9 9.15 15.35 1.20
CA GLY A 9 10.17 15.29 2.26
C GLY A 9 10.50 13.88 2.75
N TYR A 10 9.89 12.83 2.17
CA TYR A 10 10.16 11.42 2.50
C TYR A 10 10.91 10.74 1.36
N PHE A 11 11.81 9.83 1.72
CA PHE A 11 12.53 8.98 0.77
C PHE A 11 12.24 7.52 1.03
N ASP A 12 12.10 6.74 -0.05
CA ASP A 12 12.05 5.29 0.04
C ASP A 12 13.41 4.74 0.43
N LYS A 13 13.45 3.93 1.50
CA LYS A 13 14.63 3.21 1.95
C LYS A 13 14.59 1.72 1.60
N LYS A 14 13.45 1.21 1.16
CA LYS A 14 13.23 -0.22 0.91
C LYS A 14 13.99 -0.71 -0.32
N THR A 15 14.13 0.15 -1.33
CA THR A 15 14.77 -0.16 -2.60
C THR A 15 16.23 0.31 -2.66
N VAL A 16 16.79 0.73 -1.53
CA VAL A 16 18.17 1.20 -1.44
C VAL A 16 19.02 0.17 -0.71
N SER A 17 20.13 -0.27 -1.33
CA SER A 17 21.12 -1.11 -0.65
C SER A 17 22.05 -0.27 0.22
N SER A 18 22.41 -0.80 1.41
CA SER A 18 23.42 -0.20 2.27
C SER A 18 24.84 -0.23 1.64
N GLU A 19 25.02 -1.01 0.58
CA GLU A 19 26.28 -1.10 -0.17
C GLU A 19 26.42 -0.01 -1.25
N CYS A 20 25.35 0.76 -1.48
CA CYS A 20 25.44 1.96 -2.32
C CYS A 20 26.20 3.06 -1.60
N SER A 21 27.11 3.72 -2.29
CA SER A 21 27.93 4.80 -1.73
C SER A 21 28.07 5.96 -2.72
N VAL A 22 28.30 7.14 -2.17
CA VAL A 22 28.71 8.33 -2.93
C VAL A 22 30.09 8.71 -2.45
N ASN A 23 31.06 8.80 -3.35
CA ASN A 23 32.41 9.22 -3.00
C ASN A 23 32.53 10.75 -2.89
N ASN A 24 33.68 11.24 -2.41
CA ASN A 24 33.93 12.66 -2.20
C ASN A 24 33.86 13.52 -3.50
N SER A 25 33.97 12.92 -4.67
CA SER A 25 33.81 13.59 -5.96
C SER A 25 32.35 13.61 -6.45
N GLY A 26 31.42 13.06 -5.67
CA GLY A 26 30.02 12.94 -6.06
C GLY A 26 29.72 11.77 -7.00
N ALA A 27 30.72 10.94 -7.33
CA ALA A 27 30.48 9.75 -8.14
C ALA A 27 29.77 8.68 -7.31
N TRP A 28 28.66 8.17 -7.88
CA TRP A 28 27.84 7.17 -7.24
C TRP A 28 28.28 5.76 -7.63
N ALA A 29 28.43 4.89 -6.64
CA ALA A 29 28.67 3.47 -6.79
C ALA A 29 27.42 2.71 -6.34
N GLY A 30 26.69 2.16 -7.30
CA GLY A 30 25.46 1.41 -7.03
C GLY A 30 25.71 -0.08 -6.90
N TYR A 31 25.09 -0.69 -5.90
CA TYR A 31 25.02 -2.14 -5.79
C TYR A 31 23.83 -2.67 -6.63
N ARG A 32 24.12 -3.63 -7.50
CA ARG A 32 23.09 -4.32 -8.29
C ARG A 32 22.50 -5.46 -7.48
N TYR A 33 21.27 -5.30 -7.02
CA TYR A 33 20.51 -6.37 -6.38
C TYR A 33 19.36 -6.84 -7.28
N PRO A 34 18.93 -8.11 -7.18
CA PRO A 34 17.77 -8.58 -7.92
C PRO A 34 16.50 -7.87 -7.43
N PHE A 35 15.76 -7.24 -8.35
CA PHE A 35 14.47 -6.63 -8.03
C PHE A 35 13.38 -7.72 -8.06
N PRO A 36 12.72 -8.04 -6.95
CA PRO A 36 11.69 -9.08 -6.93
C PRO A 36 10.41 -8.57 -7.58
N ILE A 37 9.93 -9.25 -8.62
CA ILE A 37 8.62 -9.00 -9.22
C ILE A 37 7.51 -9.63 -8.37
N MET A 38 7.78 -10.80 -7.82
CA MET A 38 6.90 -11.55 -6.92
C MET A 38 7.74 -12.14 -5.79
N ARG A 39 7.22 -12.10 -4.58
CA ARG A 39 7.91 -12.64 -3.41
C ARG A 39 6.96 -13.41 -2.48
N LEU A 40 7.54 -14.30 -1.69
CA LEU A 40 6.78 -15.20 -0.81
C LEU A 40 5.88 -14.45 0.19
N GLY A 41 6.31 -13.26 0.64
CA GLY A 41 5.49 -12.42 1.53
C GLY A 41 4.16 -12.00 0.91
N ASP A 42 4.15 -11.67 -0.39
CA ASP A 42 2.91 -11.37 -1.10
C ASP A 42 2.00 -12.61 -1.18
N LEU A 43 2.57 -13.78 -1.53
CA LEU A 43 1.80 -15.04 -1.59
C LEU A 43 1.20 -15.42 -0.24
N TYR A 44 1.91 -15.23 0.87
CA TYR A 44 1.38 -15.50 2.20
C TYR A 44 0.17 -14.61 2.52
N LEU A 45 0.26 -13.34 2.21
CA LEU A 45 -0.84 -12.40 2.46
C LEU A 45 -2.03 -12.61 1.49
N LEU A 46 -1.78 -13.00 0.24
CA LEU A 46 -2.84 -13.39 -0.70
C LEU A 46 -3.55 -14.67 -0.23
N TYR A 47 -2.80 -15.65 0.28
CA TYR A 47 -3.38 -16.88 0.80
C TYR A 47 -4.21 -16.62 2.06
N ALA A 48 -3.70 -15.80 3.01
CA ALA A 48 -4.44 -15.40 4.20
C ALA A 48 -5.75 -14.68 3.82
N GLU A 49 -5.70 -13.79 2.82
CA GLU A 49 -6.88 -13.09 2.32
C GLU A 49 -7.89 -14.08 1.69
N ALA A 50 -7.43 -14.98 0.83
CA ALA A 50 -8.30 -15.96 0.18
C ALA A 50 -9.02 -16.86 1.20
N VAL A 51 -8.30 -17.39 2.19
CA VAL A 51 -8.88 -18.21 3.27
C VAL A 51 -9.93 -17.40 4.03
N ASN A 52 -9.61 -16.18 4.43
CA ASN A 52 -10.54 -15.31 5.13
C ASN A 52 -11.81 -15.02 4.30
N GLU A 53 -11.66 -14.76 2.99
CA GLU A 53 -12.81 -14.45 2.13
C GLU A 53 -13.68 -15.67 1.81
N CYS A 54 -13.18 -16.90 1.97
CA CYS A 54 -14.00 -18.13 1.88
C CYS A 54 -14.98 -18.31 3.03
N LEU A 55 -14.86 -17.57 4.13
CA LEU A 55 -15.80 -17.64 5.25
C LEU A 55 -17.20 -17.14 4.83
N PRO A 56 -18.31 -17.73 5.38
CA PRO A 56 -19.66 -17.48 4.87
C PRO A 56 -20.14 -16.02 4.95
N ASN A 57 -19.85 -15.33 6.05
CA ASN A 57 -20.30 -13.94 6.28
C ASN A 57 -19.33 -13.17 7.16
N ASP A 58 -19.49 -11.85 7.24
CA ASP A 58 -18.57 -10.94 7.91
C ASP A 58 -18.47 -11.15 9.44
N ASN A 59 -19.47 -11.77 10.06
CA ASN A 59 -19.48 -12.10 11.49
C ASN A 59 -18.93 -13.52 11.76
N SER A 60 -18.58 -14.30 10.75
CA SER A 60 -17.94 -15.59 10.94
C SER A 60 -16.64 -15.43 11.72
N LEU A 61 -16.34 -16.40 12.59
CA LEU A 61 -15.05 -16.44 13.27
C LEU A 61 -13.93 -16.55 12.23
N SER A 62 -12.86 -15.81 12.45
CA SER A 62 -11.68 -15.85 11.58
C SER A 62 -11.02 -17.22 11.62
N ASP A 63 -10.40 -17.59 10.50
CA ASP A 63 -9.68 -18.86 10.37
C ASP A 63 -8.26 -18.72 10.91
N GLU A 64 -7.81 -19.70 11.70
CA GLU A 64 -6.46 -19.76 12.26
C GLU A 64 -5.37 -19.74 11.18
N ILE A 65 -5.63 -20.31 10.00
CA ILE A 65 -4.71 -20.28 8.86
C ILE A 65 -4.48 -18.85 8.41
N SER A 66 -5.54 -18.03 8.33
CA SER A 66 -5.40 -16.61 7.98
C SER A 66 -4.49 -15.87 8.95
N ILE A 67 -4.65 -16.12 10.25
CA ILE A 67 -3.82 -15.53 11.30
C ILE A 67 -2.38 -16.02 11.18
N GLU A 68 -2.17 -17.33 11.03
CA GLU A 68 -0.84 -17.92 10.91
C GLU A 68 -0.02 -17.31 9.77
N TYR A 69 -0.63 -17.15 8.58
CA TYR A 69 0.11 -16.64 7.42
C TYR A 69 0.43 -15.15 7.53
N VAL A 70 -0.40 -14.36 8.18
CA VAL A 70 -0.06 -12.97 8.54
C VAL A 70 1.04 -12.94 9.59
N ASP A 71 0.98 -13.80 10.60
CA ASP A 71 1.97 -13.87 11.66
C ASP A 71 3.36 -14.25 11.13
N LYS A 72 3.48 -15.09 10.09
CA LYS A 72 4.77 -15.35 9.42
C LYS A 72 5.44 -14.08 8.91
N ILE A 73 4.66 -13.13 8.37
CA ILE A 73 5.18 -11.83 7.91
C ILE A 73 5.61 -10.98 9.10
N ARG A 74 4.76 -10.88 10.11
CA ARG A 74 4.98 -10.08 11.31
C ARG A 74 6.22 -10.55 12.07
N MET A 75 6.34 -11.85 12.30
CA MET A 75 7.49 -12.45 13.01
C MET A 75 8.80 -12.23 12.24
N ARG A 76 8.78 -12.34 10.91
CA ARG A 76 9.96 -12.01 10.08
C ARG A 76 10.40 -10.55 10.27
N ALA A 77 9.45 -9.65 10.45
CA ALA A 77 9.72 -8.22 10.72
C ALA A 77 10.06 -7.93 12.20
N GLY A 78 10.18 -8.95 13.05
CA GLY A 78 10.45 -8.79 14.49
C GLY A 78 9.23 -8.32 15.30
N LEU A 79 8.03 -8.42 14.75
CA LEU A 79 6.80 -8.04 15.42
C LEU A 79 6.15 -9.26 16.09
N LYS A 80 5.34 -9.00 17.10
CA LYS A 80 4.50 -10.01 17.75
C LYS A 80 3.35 -10.43 16.83
N GLY A 81 2.81 -11.64 17.04
CA GLY A 81 1.65 -12.14 16.33
C GLY A 81 0.39 -11.28 16.53
N ILE A 82 -0.60 -11.52 15.71
CA ILE A 82 -1.86 -10.75 15.70
C ILE A 82 -2.54 -10.83 17.05
N LYS A 83 -2.82 -12.03 17.57
CA LYS A 83 -3.54 -12.22 18.82
C LYS A 83 -2.87 -11.45 19.97
N GLU A 84 -1.57 -11.69 20.19
CA GLU A 84 -0.81 -11.00 21.25
C GLU A 84 -0.83 -9.47 21.07
N THR A 85 -0.66 -9.00 19.83
CA THR A 85 -0.62 -7.56 19.56
C THR A 85 -1.97 -6.90 19.83
N TRP A 86 -3.05 -7.46 19.33
CA TRP A 86 -4.38 -6.85 19.46
C TRP A 86 -4.91 -6.96 20.89
N ASP A 87 -4.69 -8.08 21.58
CA ASP A 87 -5.13 -8.26 22.96
C ASP A 87 -4.37 -7.37 23.96
N THR A 88 -3.09 -7.12 23.68
CA THR A 88 -2.22 -6.38 24.62
C THR A 88 -2.23 -4.88 24.35
N TYR A 89 -2.07 -4.47 23.09
CA TYR A 89 -1.76 -3.07 22.74
C TYR A 89 -2.90 -2.32 22.06
N ALA A 90 -3.92 -3.00 21.54
CA ALA A 90 -5.05 -2.31 20.95
C ALA A 90 -5.90 -1.61 22.01
N MET A 91 -6.53 -0.50 21.60
CA MET A 91 -7.58 0.12 22.43
C MET A 91 -8.69 -0.89 22.71
N SER A 92 -9.35 -0.79 23.85
CA SER A 92 -10.35 -1.79 24.32
C SER A 92 -11.41 -2.14 23.27
N GLN A 93 -11.87 -1.16 22.49
CA GLN A 93 -12.88 -1.37 21.45
C GLN A 93 -12.36 -2.16 20.22
N PHE A 94 -11.05 -2.37 20.11
CA PHE A 94 -10.43 -3.07 18.97
C PHE A 94 -9.75 -4.39 19.35
N LYS A 95 -9.73 -4.77 20.64
CA LYS A 95 -9.00 -5.96 21.10
C LYS A 95 -9.41 -7.23 20.36
N SER A 96 -10.68 -7.47 20.19
CA SER A 96 -11.21 -8.64 19.49
C SER A 96 -11.35 -8.46 17.96
N LYS A 97 -10.73 -7.44 17.38
CA LYS A 97 -10.92 -7.14 15.94
C LYS A 97 -10.59 -8.33 15.05
N TYR A 98 -9.56 -9.09 15.38
CA TYR A 98 -9.09 -10.24 14.59
C TYR A 98 -10.03 -11.45 14.66
N GLU A 99 -10.99 -11.49 15.57
CA GLU A 99 -11.84 -12.66 15.79
C GLU A 99 -12.90 -12.86 14.69
N THR A 100 -13.21 -11.84 13.91
CA THR A 100 -14.22 -11.90 12.87
C THR A 100 -13.64 -11.79 11.48
N LYS A 101 -14.31 -12.37 10.48
CA LYS A 101 -13.96 -12.23 9.05
C LYS A 101 -13.74 -10.77 8.66
N ALA A 102 -14.67 -9.88 9.01
CA ALA A 102 -14.57 -8.46 8.67
C ALA A 102 -13.35 -7.81 9.31
N GLY A 103 -13.12 -8.05 10.59
CA GLY A 103 -11.99 -7.49 11.30
C GLY A 103 -10.65 -8.04 10.81
N MET A 104 -10.59 -9.35 10.55
CA MET A 104 -9.39 -9.97 9.99
C MET A 104 -9.11 -9.48 8.56
N ARG A 105 -10.13 -9.26 7.73
CA ARG A 105 -10.00 -8.61 6.42
C ARG A 105 -9.29 -7.27 6.51
N ASP A 106 -9.70 -6.43 7.44
CA ASP A 106 -9.07 -5.12 7.64
C ASP A 106 -7.61 -5.24 8.07
N ILE A 107 -7.30 -6.22 8.92
CA ILE A 107 -5.93 -6.49 9.38
C ILE A 107 -5.08 -6.95 8.19
N ILE A 108 -5.54 -7.95 7.42
CA ILE A 108 -4.83 -8.45 6.24
C ILE A 108 -4.56 -7.32 5.24
N ARG A 109 -5.57 -6.51 4.93
CA ARG A 109 -5.42 -5.36 4.02
C ARG A 109 -4.38 -4.38 4.52
N ARG A 110 -4.36 -4.07 5.81
CA ARG A 110 -3.38 -3.18 6.41
C ARG A 110 -1.97 -3.78 6.36
N GLU A 111 -1.81 -5.05 6.68
CA GLU A 111 -0.51 -5.74 6.59
C GLU A 111 -0.01 -5.77 5.14
N ARG A 112 -0.89 -5.97 4.14
CA ARG A 112 -0.52 -5.88 2.72
C ARG A 112 -0.03 -4.49 2.35
N LEU A 113 -0.74 -3.43 2.76
CA LEU A 113 -0.34 -2.05 2.47
C LEU A 113 1.02 -1.68 3.09
N ILE A 114 1.34 -2.22 4.27
CA ILE A 114 2.62 -2.00 4.95
C ILE A 114 3.72 -2.85 4.30
N GLU A 115 3.49 -4.15 4.20
CA GLU A 115 4.49 -5.12 3.72
C GLU A 115 4.89 -4.89 2.26
N LEU A 116 3.93 -4.50 1.41
CA LEU A 116 4.12 -4.33 -0.02
C LEU A 116 4.27 -2.86 -0.44
N ALA A 117 4.49 -1.96 0.52
CA ALA A 117 4.77 -0.55 0.23
C ALA A 117 5.96 -0.43 -0.74
N PHE A 118 5.84 0.46 -1.73
CA PHE A 118 6.82 0.71 -2.79
C PHE A 118 7.08 -0.46 -3.77
N GLU A 119 6.25 -1.52 -3.75
CA GLU A 119 6.36 -2.65 -4.67
C GLU A 119 5.32 -2.62 -5.82
N GLY A 120 4.53 -1.56 -5.93
CA GLY A 120 3.50 -1.39 -6.97
C GLY A 120 2.18 -2.12 -6.69
N GLN A 121 2.12 -3.06 -5.75
CA GLN A 121 0.94 -3.88 -5.46
C GLN A 121 -0.22 -3.08 -4.89
N THR A 122 0.05 -2.06 -4.09
CA THR A 122 -0.95 -1.24 -3.39
C THR A 122 -2.01 -0.64 -4.32
N TYR A 123 -1.60 -0.21 -5.52
CA TYR A 123 -2.53 0.34 -6.51
C TYR A 123 -3.57 -0.70 -6.95
N TYR A 124 -3.12 -1.91 -7.28
CA TYR A 124 -3.99 -3.00 -7.72
C TYR A 124 -4.85 -3.52 -6.58
N ASP A 125 -4.30 -3.65 -5.39
CA ASP A 125 -5.03 -4.06 -4.19
C ASP A 125 -6.19 -3.12 -3.88
N LYS A 126 -5.95 -1.82 -3.84
CA LYS A 126 -7.00 -0.82 -3.60
C LYS A 126 -8.08 -0.84 -4.69
N ARG A 127 -7.72 -1.10 -5.95
CA ARG A 127 -8.69 -1.24 -7.06
C ARG A 127 -9.56 -2.50 -6.89
N ARG A 128 -8.96 -3.67 -6.67
CA ARG A 128 -9.73 -4.93 -6.52
C ARG A 128 -10.60 -4.94 -5.27
N TRP A 129 -10.19 -4.24 -4.20
CA TRP A 129 -11.00 -4.06 -3.00
C TRP A 129 -12.11 -3.00 -3.15
N LYS A 130 -12.18 -2.29 -4.27
CA LYS A 130 -13.09 -1.15 -4.48
C LYS A 130 -12.90 0.00 -3.47
N LEU A 131 -11.68 0.22 -3.01
CA LEU A 131 -11.33 1.23 -2.01
C LEU A 131 -10.64 2.48 -2.58
N MET A 132 -10.50 2.57 -3.92
CA MET A 132 -9.80 3.71 -4.55
C MET A 132 -10.51 5.05 -4.26
N THR A 133 -11.84 5.07 -4.28
CA THR A 133 -12.61 6.29 -3.97
C THR A 133 -12.36 6.81 -2.55
N THR A 134 -12.07 5.93 -1.61
CA THR A 134 -11.71 6.31 -0.24
C THR A 134 -10.28 6.83 -0.17
N TYR A 135 -9.31 6.07 -0.68
CA TYR A 135 -7.90 6.39 -0.52
C TYR A 135 -7.38 7.46 -1.47
N MET A 136 -7.93 7.54 -2.70
CA MET A 136 -7.45 8.48 -3.73
C MET A 136 -8.13 9.85 -3.66
N ASN A 137 -9.09 10.04 -2.77
CA ASN A 137 -9.70 11.34 -2.55
C ASN A 137 -9.15 12.04 -1.29
N GLU A 138 -8.28 11.37 -0.54
CA GLU A 138 -7.56 11.98 0.56
C GLU A 138 -6.44 12.90 0.05
N PRO A 139 -6.19 14.03 0.72
CA PRO A 139 -5.12 14.94 0.31
C PRO A 139 -3.75 14.27 0.47
N VAL A 140 -2.90 14.43 -0.53
CA VAL A 140 -1.49 14.05 -0.43
C VAL A 140 -0.76 15.11 0.35
N GLN A 141 -0.17 14.72 1.46
CA GLN A 141 0.52 15.59 2.39
C GLN A 141 2.01 15.27 2.47
N GLY A 142 2.80 16.24 2.85
CA GLY A 142 4.24 16.12 3.06
C GLY A 142 4.74 17.22 3.98
N TRP A 143 6.04 17.23 4.22
CA TRP A 143 6.70 18.32 4.91
C TRP A 143 6.86 19.55 4.00
N TYR A 144 6.99 20.72 4.59
CA TYR A 144 7.28 21.94 3.86
C TYR A 144 8.76 21.97 3.45
N VAL A 145 9.07 21.36 2.31
CA VAL A 145 10.46 21.12 1.84
C VAL A 145 11.23 22.39 1.48
N GLU A 146 10.56 23.54 1.41
CA GLU A 146 11.16 24.84 1.19
C GLU A 146 11.56 25.57 2.49
N GLY A 147 11.15 25.03 3.66
CA GLY A 147 11.49 25.56 4.95
C GLY A 147 12.99 25.50 5.21
N ILE A 148 13.58 26.58 5.72
CA ILE A 148 15.03 26.70 6.03
C ILE A 148 15.28 26.17 7.43
N GLU A 149 14.44 26.55 8.38
CA GLU A 149 14.55 26.12 9.78
C GLU A 149 13.78 24.83 10.04
N ALA A 150 14.17 24.06 11.06
CA ALA A 150 13.55 22.79 11.38
C ALA A 150 12.04 22.91 11.66
N GLU A 151 11.63 23.96 12.37
CA GLU A 151 10.24 24.23 12.70
C GLU A 151 9.40 24.50 11.45
N GLU A 152 9.96 25.17 10.46
CA GLU A 152 9.30 25.41 9.18
C GLU A 152 9.24 24.14 8.36
N TYR A 153 10.36 23.41 8.23
CA TYR A 153 10.46 22.18 7.45
C TYR A 153 9.47 21.11 7.92
N TYR A 154 9.36 20.90 9.24
CA TYR A 154 8.45 19.89 9.80
C TYR A 154 6.97 20.33 9.88
N THR A 155 6.61 21.37 9.16
CA THR A 155 5.21 21.77 8.99
C THR A 155 4.53 20.90 7.93
N VAL A 156 3.39 20.29 8.27
CA VAL A 156 2.61 19.48 7.34
C VAL A 156 1.92 20.38 6.31
N THR A 157 2.17 20.13 5.04
CA THR A 157 1.52 20.84 3.93
C THR A 157 0.75 19.87 3.03
N THR A 158 -0.33 20.36 2.41
CA THR A 158 -1.06 19.61 1.38
C THR A 158 -0.46 19.95 0.02
N LEU A 159 0.10 18.95 -0.64
CA LEU A 159 0.72 19.11 -1.96
C LEU A 159 -0.34 19.15 -3.06
N PHE A 160 -1.27 18.24 -3.05
CA PHE A 160 -2.42 18.21 -3.94
C PHE A 160 -3.52 17.30 -3.39
N LYS A 161 -4.73 17.46 -3.91
CA LYS A 161 -5.88 16.62 -3.61
C LYS A 161 -6.31 15.90 -4.88
N PRO A 162 -6.02 14.61 -5.03
CA PRO A 162 -6.46 13.84 -6.19
C PRO A 162 -7.98 13.69 -6.18
N GLN A 163 -8.55 13.38 -7.35
CA GLN A 163 -9.98 13.08 -7.51
C GLN A 163 -10.11 11.74 -8.22
N PHE A 164 -10.87 10.85 -7.62
CA PHE A 164 -11.13 9.53 -8.18
C PHE A 164 -12.64 9.24 -8.10
N GLY A 165 -13.27 9.07 -9.24
CA GLY A 165 -14.69 8.74 -9.35
C GLY A 165 -14.92 7.30 -9.80
N ALA A 166 -16.17 6.91 -9.94
CA ALA A 166 -16.54 5.57 -10.37
C ALA A 166 -15.99 5.19 -11.76
N LYS A 167 -15.94 6.16 -12.69
CA LYS A 167 -15.38 5.96 -14.04
C LYS A 167 -13.92 5.56 -14.02
N ASP A 168 -13.12 6.05 -13.05
CA ASP A 168 -11.68 5.86 -12.97
C ASP A 168 -11.26 4.43 -12.56
N TYR A 169 -12.22 3.57 -12.19
CA TYR A 169 -11.99 2.13 -12.07
C TYR A 169 -11.78 1.45 -13.43
N LEU A 170 -12.23 2.08 -14.52
CA LEU A 170 -12.05 1.61 -15.89
C LEU A 170 -11.16 2.61 -16.63
N TYR A 171 -10.33 2.11 -17.56
CA TYR A 171 -9.58 2.98 -18.43
C TYR A 171 -10.42 3.36 -19.66
N PRO A 172 -10.28 4.59 -20.19
CA PRO A 172 -10.92 4.94 -21.45
C PRO A 172 -10.35 4.09 -22.58
N ILE A 173 -11.24 3.67 -23.50
CA ILE A 173 -10.83 3.09 -24.77
C ILE A 173 -10.39 4.25 -25.67
N ARG A 174 -9.28 4.09 -26.36
CA ARG A 174 -8.75 5.13 -27.23
C ARG A 174 -9.75 5.48 -28.33
N GLU A 175 -9.99 6.75 -28.57
CA GLU A 175 -10.97 7.24 -29.55
C GLU A 175 -10.72 6.68 -30.97
N SER A 176 -9.45 6.61 -31.40
CA SER A 176 -9.08 6.02 -32.69
C SER A 176 -9.48 4.55 -32.84
N ASP A 177 -9.53 3.81 -31.73
CA ASP A 177 -9.91 2.39 -31.77
C ASP A 177 -11.43 2.24 -31.88
N ILE A 178 -12.19 3.13 -31.22
CA ILE A 178 -13.65 3.21 -31.35
C ILE A 178 -14.03 3.62 -32.78
N LEU A 179 -13.37 4.62 -33.34
CA LEU A 179 -13.61 5.05 -34.72
C LEU A 179 -13.26 3.96 -35.75
N GLY A 180 -12.25 3.15 -35.47
CA GLY A 180 -11.85 2.04 -36.34
C GLY A 180 -12.70 0.78 -36.18
N ASN A 181 -13.45 0.62 -35.09
CA ASN A 181 -14.28 -0.54 -34.83
C ASN A 181 -15.65 -0.14 -34.23
N PRO A 182 -16.69 -0.07 -35.04
CA PRO A 182 -18.03 0.37 -34.60
C PRO A 182 -18.69 -0.55 -33.56
N ASN A 183 -18.13 -1.73 -33.30
CA ASN A 183 -18.59 -2.62 -32.23
C ASN A 183 -18.03 -2.28 -30.84
N LEU A 184 -17.06 -1.35 -30.77
CA LEU A 184 -16.53 -0.89 -29.48
C LEU A 184 -17.42 0.23 -28.92
N ILE A 185 -17.77 0.07 -27.65
CA ILE A 185 -18.50 1.08 -26.87
C ILE A 185 -17.57 1.57 -25.76
N GLN A 186 -17.50 2.88 -25.61
CA GLN A 186 -16.71 3.50 -24.54
C GLN A 186 -17.16 3.04 -23.14
N ASN A 187 -16.21 2.93 -22.25
CA ASN A 187 -16.49 2.64 -20.85
C ASN A 187 -17.36 3.76 -20.22
N PRO A 188 -18.27 3.41 -19.29
CA PRO A 188 -19.20 4.38 -18.71
C PRO A 188 -18.47 5.56 -18.06
N GLY A 189 -18.87 6.78 -18.42
CA GLY A 189 -18.36 8.01 -17.85
C GLY A 189 -17.14 8.63 -18.55
N TRP A 190 -16.67 7.97 -19.64
CA TRP A 190 -15.60 8.48 -20.51
C TRP A 190 -16.14 8.99 -21.83
#